data_bf537e8cc2093583721a180ba3eec7ec
#
_entry.id   bf537e8cc2093583721a180ba3eec7ec
#
_cell.length_a   1.000
_cell.length_b   1.000
_cell.length_c   1.000
_cell.angle_alpha   90.00
_cell.angle_beta   90.00
_cell.angle_gamma   90.00
#
_symmetry.space_group_name_H-M   'P 1'
#
loop_
_entity.id
_entity.type
_entity.pdbx_description
1 polymer ?
#
loop_
_entity_poly.entity_id
_entity_poly.type
_entity_poly.pdbx_seq_one_letter_code
_entity_poly.pdbx_strand_id
1 'polypeptide(L)'
;MKLVFEIEPYEDMLDEPFTTKSYLLDRINIFVLEKNKKTEFCTSTFNGSILLDIAEGLIELYEQKETNFSVEMCESTYEYTFSYFQKLLTITRYEGYNGETLEVIKCRFEDFVEAFLKEYKSYHQYILKQDPHAFENKHYCMMRDQINILNNHLNKLI
;
A
#
# COMPACT_ATOMS: atom_id res chain seq x y z
N MET A 1 -2.84 11.70 -10.47
CA MET A 1 -2.74 10.25 -10.15
C MET A 1 -3.65 9.92 -8.99
N LYS A 2 -4.31 8.79 -9.06
CA LYS A 2 -5.14 8.24 -7.98
C LYS A 2 -4.80 6.76 -7.81
N LEU A 3 -4.72 6.30 -6.56
CA LEU A 3 -4.60 4.89 -6.26
C LEU A 3 -5.96 4.34 -5.82
N VAL A 4 -6.21 3.07 -6.10
CA VAL A 4 -7.41 2.35 -5.66
C VAL A 4 -6.99 1.02 -5.05
N PHE A 5 -7.46 0.75 -3.83
CA PHE A 5 -7.29 -0.54 -3.17
C PHE A 5 -8.59 -1.32 -3.32
N GLU A 6 -8.52 -2.48 -3.95
CA GLU A 6 -9.65 -3.40 -4.03
C GLU A 6 -9.32 -4.63 -3.18
N ILE A 7 -10.10 -4.83 -2.12
CA ILE A 7 -9.92 -5.96 -1.20
C ILE A 7 -10.92 -7.04 -1.59
N GLU A 8 -10.43 -8.25 -1.83
CA GLU A 8 -11.24 -9.40 -2.23
C GLU A 8 -11.23 -10.45 -1.11
N PRO A 9 -12.39 -10.73 -0.47
CA PRO A 9 -12.46 -11.80 0.52
C PRO A 9 -12.30 -13.16 -0.15
N TYR A 10 -11.76 -14.13 0.57
CA TYR A 10 -11.73 -15.52 0.11
C TYR A 10 -13.16 -16.09 0.06
N GLU A 11 -13.47 -16.93 -0.93
CA GLU A 11 -14.81 -17.47 -1.14
C GLU A 11 -15.37 -18.19 0.09
N ASP A 12 -14.55 -18.94 0.77
CA ASP A 12 -14.93 -19.69 1.99
C ASP A 12 -15.18 -18.78 3.21
N MET A 13 -14.83 -17.48 3.12
CA MET A 13 -14.99 -16.52 4.20
C MET A 13 -16.13 -15.51 3.93
N LEU A 14 -16.85 -15.64 2.81
CA LEU A 14 -17.91 -14.69 2.44
C LEU A 14 -19.08 -14.64 3.43
N ASP A 15 -19.38 -15.76 4.09
CA ASP A 15 -20.48 -15.87 5.04
C ASP A 15 -20.07 -15.57 6.50
N GLU A 16 -18.78 -15.32 6.73
CA GLU A 16 -18.28 -15.02 8.06
C GLU A 16 -18.52 -13.55 8.44
N PRO A 17 -18.80 -13.27 9.72
CA PRO A 17 -18.90 -11.89 10.19
C PRO A 17 -17.59 -11.13 9.95
N PHE A 18 -17.70 -9.84 9.64
CA PHE A 18 -16.52 -8.99 9.50
C PHE A 18 -15.75 -8.91 10.82
N THR A 19 -14.45 -9.21 10.76
CA THR A 19 -13.51 -8.89 11.83
C THR A 19 -12.29 -8.23 11.21
N THR A 20 -11.66 -7.34 11.96
CA THR A 20 -10.42 -6.68 11.51
C THR A 20 -9.36 -7.72 11.16
N LYS A 21 -9.17 -8.72 12.00
CA LYS A 21 -8.19 -9.80 11.78
C LYS A 21 -8.41 -10.52 10.45
N SER A 22 -9.64 -10.93 10.16
CA SER A 22 -9.97 -11.64 8.91
C SER A 22 -9.79 -10.74 7.69
N TYR A 23 -10.24 -9.49 7.79
CA TYR A 23 -10.15 -8.53 6.68
C TYR A 23 -8.69 -8.25 6.27
N LEU A 24 -7.79 -8.15 7.25
CA LEU A 24 -6.36 -7.90 6.96
C LEU A 24 -5.67 -9.08 6.25
N LEU A 25 -6.28 -10.26 6.26
CA LEU A 25 -5.76 -11.44 5.58
C LEU A 25 -6.29 -11.60 4.15
N ASP A 26 -7.26 -10.79 3.73
CA ASP A 26 -7.84 -10.85 2.40
C ASP A 26 -6.86 -10.35 1.34
N ARG A 27 -7.10 -10.78 0.09
CA ARG A 27 -6.30 -10.36 -1.06
C ARG A 27 -6.54 -8.88 -1.37
N ILE A 28 -5.51 -8.19 -1.81
CA ILE A 28 -5.57 -6.83 -2.30
C ILE A 28 -5.07 -6.73 -3.74
N ASN A 29 -5.80 -5.94 -4.54
CA ASN A 29 -5.32 -5.46 -5.83
C ASN A 29 -5.18 -3.94 -5.72
N ILE A 30 -4.00 -3.42 -6.03
CA ILE A 30 -3.75 -1.98 -6.05
C ILE A 30 -3.66 -1.52 -7.50
N PHE A 31 -4.49 -0.53 -7.85
CA PHE A 31 -4.53 0.04 -9.19
C PHE A 31 -4.10 1.51 -9.17
N VAL A 32 -3.51 1.93 -10.29
CA VAL A 32 -3.23 3.34 -10.57
C VAL A 32 -4.25 3.80 -11.60
N LEU A 33 -4.91 4.93 -11.30
CA LEU A 33 -5.82 5.60 -12.23
C LEU A 33 -5.18 6.87 -12.74
N GLU A 34 -4.95 6.95 -14.06
CA GLU A 34 -4.45 8.13 -14.75
C GLU A 34 -5.15 8.28 -16.10
N LYS A 35 -5.68 9.46 -16.41
CA LYS A 35 -6.28 9.78 -17.70
C LYS A 35 -7.29 8.72 -18.16
N ASN A 36 -8.18 8.28 -17.27
CA ASN A 36 -9.20 7.25 -17.51
C ASN A 36 -8.63 5.85 -17.78
N LYS A 37 -7.33 5.64 -17.55
CA LYS A 37 -6.72 4.33 -17.65
C LYS A 37 -6.50 3.74 -16.25
N LYS A 38 -7.03 2.53 -16.04
CA LYS A 38 -6.83 1.76 -14.80
C LYS A 38 -5.75 0.72 -15.05
N THR A 39 -4.64 0.83 -14.36
CA THR A 39 -3.49 -0.09 -14.51
C THR A 39 -3.24 -0.79 -13.18
N GLU A 40 -3.19 -2.13 -13.20
CA GLU A 40 -2.82 -2.90 -12.01
C GLU A 40 -1.37 -2.60 -11.65
N PHE A 41 -1.17 -2.21 -10.39
CA PHE A 41 0.16 -1.94 -9.86
C PHE A 41 0.69 -3.16 -9.11
N CYS A 42 -0.05 -3.67 -8.13
CA CYS A 42 0.37 -4.88 -7.44
C CYS A 42 -0.84 -5.68 -6.93
N THR A 43 -0.66 -6.98 -6.82
CA THR A 43 -1.66 -7.91 -6.29
C THR A 43 -0.98 -8.82 -5.28
N SER A 44 -1.56 -8.96 -4.10
CA SER A 44 -1.01 -9.85 -3.07
C SER A 44 -2.09 -10.35 -2.12
N THR A 45 -1.79 -11.43 -1.41
CA THR A 45 -2.52 -11.85 -0.22
C THR A 45 -2.09 -11.02 0.98
N PHE A 46 -2.83 -11.13 2.09
CA PHE A 46 -2.51 -10.45 3.35
C PHE A 46 -2.35 -8.94 3.17
N ASN A 47 -3.45 -8.30 2.75
CA ASN A 47 -3.45 -6.86 2.47
C ASN A 47 -2.84 -6.02 3.61
N GLY A 48 -3.07 -6.41 4.86
CA GLY A 48 -2.52 -5.71 6.02
C GLY A 48 -0.99 -5.66 5.99
N SER A 49 -0.32 -6.78 5.72
CA SER A 49 1.15 -6.84 5.67
C SER A 49 1.71 -5.98 4.53
N ILE A 50 1.13 -6.07 3.34
CA ILE A 50 1.60 -5.32 2.19
C ILE A 50 1.46 -3.81 2.40
N LEU A 51 0.32 -3.36 2.92
CA LEU A 51 0.08 -1.94 3.17
C LEU A 51 0.99 -1.40 4.27
N LEU A 52 1.22 -2.17 5.34
CA LEU A 52 2.17 -1.80 6.39
C LEU A 52 3.59 -1.65 5.83
N ASP A 53 4.02 -2.58 4.99
CA ASP A 53 5.37 -2.56 4.41
C ASP A 53 5.55 -1.38 3.46
N ILE A 54 4.57 -1.11 2.60
CA ILE A 54 4.63 0.05 1.70
C ILE A 54 4.68 1.34 2.50
N ALA A 55 3.79 1.51 3.49
CA ALA A 55 3.76 2.70 4.31
C ALA A 55 5.06 2.92 5.07
N GLU A 56 5.62 1.88 5.66
CA GLU A 56 6.89 1.96 6.38
C GLU A 56 8.03 2.39 5.44
N GLY A 57 8.10 1.79 4.26
CA GLY A 57 9.10 2.16 3.25
C GLY A 57 8.98 3.61 2.80
N LEU A 58 7.75 4.10 2.58
CA LEU A 58 7.52 5.51 2.21
C LEU A 58 7.99 6.46 3.33
N ILE A 59 7.76 6.11 4.58
CA ILE A 59 8.24 6.89 5.73
C ILE A 59 9.77 6.95 5.74
N GLU A 60 10.43 5.82 5.53
CA GLU A 60 11.90 5.75 5.47
C GLU A 60 12.48 6.60 4.35
N LEU A 61 11.82 6.65 3.18
CA LEU A 61 12.24 7.52 2.08
C LEU A 61 12.08 8.99 2.44
N TYR A 62 10.98 9.39 3.11
CA TYR A 62 10.81 10.76 3.58
C TYR A 62 11.87 11.17 4.58
N GLU A 63 12.19 10.28 5.50
CA GLU A 63 13.18 10.54 6.56
C GLU A 63 14.61 10.38 6.08
N GLN A 64 14.80 10.08 4.80
CA GLN A 64 16.11 9.89 4.15
C GLN A 64 16.98 8.81 4.82
N LYS A 65 16.34 7.86 5.47
CA LYS A 65 17.03 6.70 6.05
C LYS A 65 17.49 5.72 4.97
N GLU A 66 16.71 5.67 3.88
CA GLU A 66 16.97 4.81 2.74
C GLU A 66 16.71 5.58 1.45
N THR A 67 17.32 5.15 0.33
CA THR A 67 17.03 5.66 -1.02
C THR A 67 16.10 4.75 -1.81
N ASN A 68 15.90 3.54 -1.34
CA ASN A 68 14.98 2.55 -1.93
C ASN A 68 14.52 1.56 -0.87
N PHE A 69 13.41 0.89 -1.17
CA PHE A 69 12.95 -0.27 -0.39
C PHE A 69 12.24 -1.25 -1.32
N SER A 70 12.13 -2.49 -0.91
CA SER A 70 11.48 -3.55 -1.68
C SER A 70 10.37 -4.21 -0.90
N VAL A 71 9.32 -4.62 -1.61
CA VAL A 71 8.18 -5.36 -1.06
C VAL A 71 7.96 -6.62 -1.88
N GLU A 72 7.93 -7.77 -1.21
CA GLU A 72 7.68 -9.05 -1.84
C GLU A 72 6.19 -9.40 -1.81
N MET A 73 5.72 -10.01 -2.89
CA MET A 73 4.34 -10.49 -2.98
C MET A 73 4.22 -11.91 -2.44
N CYS A 74 3.17 -12.18 -1.69
CA CYS A 74 3.00 -13.49 -1.04
C CYS A 74 2.59 -14.61 -1.98
N GLU A 75 1.89 -14.30 -3.08
CA GLU A 75 1.36 -15.29 -4.02
C GLU A 75 2.11 -15.39 -5.34
N SER A 76 3.13 -14.57 -5.54
CA SER A 76 3.87 -14.53 -6.80
C SER A 76 5.36 -14.39 -6.54
N THR A 77 6.15 -14.55 -7.60
CA THR A 77 7.59 -14.34 -7.57
C THR A 77 7.95 -12.87 -7.79
N TYR A 78 6.97 -11.97 -7.76
CA TYR A 78 7.19 -10.56 -8.00
C TYR A 78 7.73 -9.86 -6.76
N GLU A 79 8.70 -8.99 -6.99
CA GLU A 79 9.25 -8.08 -5.99
C GLU A 79 9.18 -6.67 -6.56
N TYR A 80 8.61 -5.76 -5.79
CA TYR A 80 8.50 -4.35 -6.19
C TYR A 80 9.55 -3.53 -5.44
N THR A 81 10.33 -2.76 -6.18
CA THR A 81 11.35 -1.86 -5.61
C THR A 81 10.93 -0.42 -5.85
N PHE A 82 10.87 0.34 -4.77
CA PHE A 82 10.53 1.76 -4.75
C PHE A 82 11.84 2.53 -4.59
N SER A 83 12.21 3.31 -5.61
CA SER A 83 13.46 4.07 -5.61
C SER A 83 13.18 5.56 -5.69
N TYR A 84 13.77 6.32 -4.79
CA TYR A 84 13.63 7.78 -4.72
C TYR A 84 14.91 8.46 -5.20
N PHE A 85 14.78 9.35 -6.17
CA PHE A 85 15.90 10.13 -6.66
C PHE A 85 15.39 11.49 -7.20
N GLN A 86 15.93 12.59 -6.67
CA GLN A 86 15.60 13.94 -7.12
C GLN A 86 14.09 14.21 -7.20
N LYS A 87 13.37 13.90 -6.13
CA LYS A 87 11.92 14.06 -6.01
C LYS A 87 11.08 13.13 -6.89
N LEU A 88 11.70 12.25 -7.64
CA LEU A 88 11.02 11.25 -8.46
C LEU A 88 11.01 9.91 -7.74
N LEU A 89 9.87 9.24 -7.82
CA LEU A 89 9.69 7.86 -7.39
C LEU A 89 9.61 6.97 -8.63
N THR A 90 10.44 5.95 -8.67
CA THR A 90 10.37 4.92 -9.69
C THR A 90 10.06 3.61 -9.00
N ILE A 91 9.01 2.91 -9.46
CA ILE A 91 8.65 1.60 -8.94
C ILE A 91 8.89 0.58 -10.05
N THR A 92 9.76 -0.39 -9.77
CA THR A 92 10.08 -1.47 -10.69
C THR A 92 9.55 -2.78 -10.13
N ARG A 93 9.19 -3.69 -11.03
CA ARG A 93 8.79 -5.04 -10.69
C ARG A 93 9.83 -6.02 -11.23
N TYR A 94 10.42 -6.78 -10.32
CA TYR A 94 11.27 -7.90 -10.67
C TYR A 94 10.42 -9.16 -10.75
N GLU A 95 10.52 -9.87 -11.86
CA GLU A 95 9.83 -11.13 -12.08
C GLU A 95 10.82 -12.28 -11.87
N GLY A 96 10.80 -12.90 -10.70
CA GLY A 96 11.76 -13.94 -10.32
C GLY A 96 11.77 -15.17 -11.21
N TYR A 97 10.64 -15.44 -11.91
CA TYR A 97 10.51 -16.59 -12.80
C TYR A 97 11.35 -16.46 -14.08
N ASN A 98 11.39 -15.26 -14.68
CA ASN A 98 12.12 -15.00 -15.92
C ASN A 98 13.32 -14.06 -15.76
N GLY A 99 13.54 -13.51 -14.56
CA GLY A 99 14.63 -12.61 -14.26
C GLY A 99 14.50 -11.22 -14.86
N GLU A 100 13.32 -10.84 -15.36
CA GLU A 100 13.09 -9.54 -15.97
C GLU A 100 12.71 -8.49 -14.92
N THR A 101 13.14 -7.24 -15.17
CA THR A 101 12.75 -6.08 -14.39
C THR A 101 12.01 -5.09 -15.29
N LEU A 102 10.80 -4.71 -14.87
CA LEU A 102 9.96 -3.77 -15.61
C LEU A 102 9.69 -2.53 -14.76
N GLU A 103 9.74 -1.34 -15.39
CA GLU A 103 9.27 -0.12 -14.75
C GLU A 103 7.75 -0.09 -14.80
N VAL A 104 7.11 -0.01 -13.62
CA VAL A 104 5.64 -0.01 -13.51
C VAL A 104 5.09 1.38 -13.31
N ILE A 105 5.77 2.20 -12.51
CA ILE A 105 5.35 3.57 -12.18
C ILE A 105 6.57 4.47 -12.14
N LYS A 106 6.42 5.68 -12.69
CA LYS A 106 7.37 6.78 -12.51
C LYS A 106 6.58 8.06 -12.33
N CYS A 107 6.75 8.71 -11.17
CA CYS A 107 5.98 9.90 -10.84
C CYS A 107 6.74 10.74 -9.81
N ARG A 108 6.18 11.90 -9.46
CA ARG A 108 6.70 12.67 -8.32
C ARG A 108 6.39 11.88 -7.04
N PHE A 109 7.37 11.83 -6.16
CA PHE A 109 7.25 11.12 -4.88
C PHE A 109 6.05 11.61 -4.06
N GLU A 110 5.90 12.93 -3.95
CA GLU A 110 4.80 13.53 -3.19
C GLU A 110 3.42 13.17 -3.76
N ASP A 111 3.31 13.12 -5.09
CA ASP A 111 2.05 12.75 -5.75
C ASP A 111 1.65 11.31 -5.41
N PHE A 112 2.62 10.40 -5.39
CA PHE A 112 2.37 9.02 -5.00
C PHE A 112 1.96 8.91 -3.54
N VAL A 113 2.70 9.57 -2.64
CA VAL A 113 2.41 9.51 -1.20
C VAL A 113 1.04 10.12 -0.90
N GLU A 114 0.70 11.24 -1.53
CA GLU A 114 -0.62 11.85 -1.37
C GLU A 114 -1.73 10.90 -1.82
N ALA A 115 -1.58 10.28 -2.98
CA ALA A 115 -2.55 9.31 -3.51
C ALA A 115 -2.65 8.08 -2.62
N PHE A 116 -1.52 7.54 -2.17
CA PHE A 116 -1.47 6.40 -1.25
C PHE A 116 -2.14 6.72 0.08
N LEU A 117 -1.78 7.85 0.68
CA LEU A 117 -2.31 8.25 1.97
C LEU A 117 -3.82 8.46 1.93
N LYS A 118 -4.34 9.06 0.87
CA LYS A 118 -5.78 9.25 0.69
C LYS A 118 -6.52 7.92 0.70
N GLU A 119 -6.04 6.95 -0.04
CA GLU A 119 -6.66 5.63 -0.11
C GLU A 119 -6.46 4.84 1.18
N TYR A 120 -5.29 4.96 1.81
CA TYR A 120 -4.98 4.31 3.08
C TYR A 120 -5.88 4.81 4.21
N LYS A 121 -6.16 6.12 4.25
CA LYS A 121 -7.12 6.70 5.19
C LYS A 121 -8.52 6.14 4.98
N SER A 122 -8.97 6.07 3.74
CA SER A 122 -10.30 5.52 3.42
C SER A 122 -10.42 4.05 3.81
N TYR A 123 -9.38 3.27 3.53
CA TYR A 123 -9.27 1.87 3.93
C TYR A 123 -9.34 1.71 5.46
N HIS A 124 -8.59 2.51 6.19
CA HIS A 124 -8.53 2.49 7.64
C HIS A 124 -9.87 2.88 8.29
N GLN A 125 -10.53 3.91 7.75
CA GLN A 125 -11.84 4.34 8.20
C GLN A 125 -12.92 3.28 7.92
N TYR A 126 -12.84 2.60 6.78
CA TYR A 126 -13.74 1.50 6.45
C TYR A 126 -13.67 0.38 7.48
N ILE A 127 -12.48 -0.02 7.89
CA ILE A 127 -12.29 -1.07 8.91
C ILE A 127 -12.99 -0.69 10.21
N LEU A 128 -12.77 0.53 10.71
CA LEU A 128 -13.38 0.98 11.96
C LEU A 128 -14.91 1.05 11.86
N LYS A 129 -15.43 1.46 10.72
CA LYS A 129 -16.87 1.51 10.47
C LYS A 129 -17.52 0.12 10.52
N GLN A 130 -16.82 -0.90 10.04
CA GLN A 130 -17.30 -2.28 10.03
C GLN A 130 -17.06 -2.98 11.37
N ASP A 131 -15.99 -2.64 12.07
CA ASP A 131 -15.59 -3.28 13.33
C ASP A 131 -15.24 -2.22 14.37
N PRO A 132 -16.18 -1.91 15.29
CA PRO A 132 -15.93 -0.94 16.36
C PRO A 132 -14.79 -1.32 17.30
N HIS A 133 -14.39 -2.61 17.31
CA HIS A 133 -13.28 -3.13 18.13
C HIS A 133 -11.94 -3.13 17.40
N ALA A 134 -11.84 -2.48 16.23
CA ALA A 134 -10.62 -2.45 15.43
C ALA A 134 -9.40 -1.96 16.21
N PHE A 135 -9.58 -1.05 17.16
CA PHE A 135 -8.49 -0.53 18.02
C PHE A 135 -7.83 -1.60 18.89
N GLU A 136 -8.45 -2.75 19.06
CA GLU A 136 -7.85 -3.87 19.79
C GLU A 136 -6.86 -4.65 18.92
N ASN A 137 -6.85 -4.40 17.61
CA ASN A 137 -5.95 -5.05 16.67
C ASN A 137 -4.65 -4.25 16.55
N LYS A 138 -3.52 -4.91 16.78
CA LYS A 138 -2.19 -4.29 16.76
C LYS A 138 -1.84 -3.70 15.40
N HIS A 139 -2.13 -4.41 14.31
CA HIS A 139 -1.82 -3.93 12.96
C HIS A 139 -2.64 -2.70 12.60
N TYR A 140 -3.93 -2.68 12.99
CA TYR A 140 -4.78 -1.51 12.81
C TYR A 140 -4.19 -0.27 13.49
N CYS A 141 -3.69 -0.42 14.72
CA CYS A 141 -3.05 0.68 15.45
C CYS A 141 -1.74 1.13 14.80
N MET A 142 -0.94 0.19 14.28
CA MET A 142 0.27 0.52 13.53
C MET A 142 -0.04 1.33 12.27
N MET A 143 -1.10 0.97 11.55
CA MET A 143 -1.57 1.71 10.37
C MET A 143 -1.97 3.15 10.72
N ARG A 144 -2.68 3.32 11.83
CA ARG A 144 -3.05 4.65 12.34
C ARG A 144 -1.81 5.52 12.56
N ASP A 145 -0.79 4.95 13.18
CA ASP A 145 0.46 5.67 13.46
C ASP A 145 1.18 6.05 12.17
N GLN A 146 1.23 5.14 11.19
CA GLN A 146 1.81 5.42 9.88
C GLN A 146 1.06 6.51 9.13
N ILE A 147 -0.27 6.48 9.15
CA ILE A 147 -1.11 7.52 8.55
C ILE A 147 -0.78 8.89 9.15
N ASN A 148 -0.65 8.97 10.47
CA ASN A 148 -0.31 10.21 11.16
C ASN A 148 1.08 10.72 10.77
N ILE A 149 2.06 9.84 10.69
CA ILE A 149 3.44 10.19 10.30
C ILE A 149 3.48 10.69 8.86
N LEU A 150 2.88 9.97 7.92
CA LEU A 150 2.83 10.38 6.52
C LEU A 150 2.09 11.70 6.33
N ASN A 151 0.97 11.88 7.03
CA ASN A 151 0.21 13.12 6.99
C ASN A 151 1.04 14.30 7.47
N ASN A 152 1.81 14.12 8.56
CA ASN A 152 2.70 15.16 9.08
C ASN A 152 3.82 15.51 8.09
N HIS A 153 4.39 14.50 7.42
CA HIS A 153 5.42 14.73 6.41
C HIS A 153 4.88 15.53 5.21
N LEU A 154 3.71 15.18 4.71
CA LEU A 154 3.08 15.92 3.60
C LEU A 154 2.77 17.37 3.99
N ASN A 155 2.31 17.62 5.20
CA ASN A 155 1.95 18.96 5.65
C ASN A 155 3.16 19.88 5.86
N LYS A 156 4.34 19.35 6.10
CA LYS A 156 5.58 20.13 6.24
C LYS A 156 6.10 20.72 4.93
N LEU A 157 5.55 20.28 3.79
CA LEU A 157 5.96 20.71 2.46
C LEU A 157 5.14 21.87 1.92
N ILE A 158 4.20 22.39 2.71
CA ILE A 158 3.36 23.54 2.36
C ILE A 158 3.99 24.82 2.89
#